data_140aa9c8aeed0721d633ea29b53f7d8d
#
_entry.id   140aa9c8aeed0721d633ea29b53f7d8d
#
_cell.length_a   1.000
_cell.length_b   1.000
_cell.length_c   1.000
_cell.angle_alpha   90.00
_cell.angle_beta   90.00
_cell.angle_gamma   90.00
#
_symmetry.space_group_name_H-M   'P 1'
#
loop_
_entity.id
_entity.type
_entity.pdbx_description
1 polymer ?
#
loop_
_entity_poly.entity_id
_entity_poly.type
_entity_poly.pdbx_seq_one_letter_code
_entity_poly.pdbx_strand_id
1 'polypeptide(L)'
;MKTAQRILLTATQLFNELGERNVTANDIALELNISPGNLYYHFKGKDGIVSAIFSRYYREMAGFLATPLITEDFLDQRRPLERGWLFLTVLLEVMHGHRFLYLNQSDLMQRYPEIDRGLRRLMALKHRAAAQLATDLLASADFTPSASRLDHIADSMAMTLMYWLNFEQFSGDSLDAQQTIHKGVLQTLSHCAPYFGEKQGEFFEECELINTRLLEKPPS
;
A
#
# COMPACT_ATOMS: atom_id res chain seq x y z
N MET A 1 4.05 8.91 24.34
CA MET A 1 4.26 7.69 23.52
C MET A 1 5.25 6.77 24.25
N LYS A 2 4.98 5.45 24.33
CA LYS A 2 5.86 4.47 25.02
C LYS A 2 7.18 4.28 24.24
N THR A 3 8.30 4.01 24.95
CA THR A 3 9.63 3.84 24.32
C THR A 3 9.63 2.80 23.21
N ALA A 4 8.99 1.64 23.40
CA ALA A 4 8.87 0.62 22.36
C ALA A 4 8.22 1.14 21.06
N GLN A 5 7.19 1.98 21.15
CA GLN A 5 6.56 2.60 19.99
C GLN A 5 7.49 3.59 19.28
N ARG A 6 8.27 4.37 20.03
CA ARG A 6 9.28 5.28 19.46
C ARG A 6 10.33 4.47 18.69
N ILE A 7 10.83 3.37 19.27
CA ILE A 7 11.79 2.49 18.60
C ILE A 7 11.25 1.99 17.27
N LEU A 8 10.01 1.49 17.22
CA LEU A 8 9.42 0.99 15.97
C LEU A 8 9.24 2.09 14.92
N LEU A 9 8.81 3.28 15.30
CA LEU A 9 8.63 4.41 14.37
C LEU A 9 9.96 4.87 13.78
N THR A 10 10.96 5.10 14.64
CA THR A 10 12.30 5.53 14.20
C THR A 10 12.96 4.46 13.33
N ALA A 11 12.84 3.17 13.72
CA ALA A 11 13.37 2.08 12.91
C ALA A 11 12.69 2.02 11.52
N THR A 12 11.36 2.21 11.46
CA THR A 12 10.63 2.25 10.17
C THR A 12 11.13 3.40 9.30
N GLN A 13 11.34 4.59 9.86
CA GLN A 13 11.89 5.74 9.12
C GLN A 13 13.29 5.44 8.57
N LEU A 14 14.21 4.99 9.43
CA LEU A 14 15.57 4.63 9.02
C LEU A 14 15.60 3.52 7.96
N PHE A 15 14.76 2.48 8.11
CA PHE A 15 14.67 1.42 7.12
C PHE A 15 14.12 1.90 5.77
N ASN A 16 13.17 2.84 5.79
CA ASN A 16 12.62 3.44 4.59
C ASN A 16 13.61 4.36 3.86
N GLU A 17 14.49 5.03 4.59
CA GLU A 17 15.45 6.01 4.06
C GLU A 17 16.77 5.36 3.63
N LEU A 18 17.30 4.49 4.46
CA LEU A 18 18.65 3.93 4.31
C LEU A 18 18.65 2.47 3.83
N GLY A 19 17.48 1.82 3.82
CA GLY A 19 17.35 0.39 3.60
C GLY A 19 17.60 -0.43 4.87
N GLU A 20 16.81 -1.47 5.09
CA GLU A 20 16.87 -2.27 6.32
C GLU A 20 18.26 -2.87 6.57
N ARG A 21 18.96 -3.35 5.53
CA ARG A 21 20.31 -3.95 5.69
C ARG A 21 21.35 -2.99 6.23
N ASN A 22 21.25 -1.72 5.91
CA ASN A 22 22.25 -0.70 6.24
C ASN A 22 22.06 -0.10 7.63
N VAL A 23 20.99 -0.46 8.35
CA VAL A 23 20.67 0.07 9.68
C VAL A 23 20.88 -1.01 10.74
N THR A 24 21.63 -0.66 11.80
CA THR A 24 21.85 -1.52 12.96
C THR A 24 20.93 -1.14 14.13
N ALA A 25 20.84 -2.01 15.14
CA ALA A 25 20.14 -1.66 16.39
C ALA A 25 20.79 -0.47 17.12
N ASN A 26 22.13 -0.31 16.98
CA ASN A 26 22.85 0.80 17.56
C ASN A 26 22.52 2.13 16.87
N ASP A 27 22.35 2.14 15.55
CA ASP A 27 21.95 3.35 14.81
C ASP A 27 20.57 3.82 15.26
N ILE A 28 19.63 2.87 15.45
CA ILE A 28 18.28 3.18 15.97
C ILE A 28 18.36 3.74 17.40
N ALA A 29 19.20 3.17 18.26
CA ALA A 29 19.38 3.65 19.63
C ALA A 29 20.01 5.06 19.65
N LEU A 30 20.99 5.32 18.77
CA LEU A 30 21.65 6.61 18.61
C LEU A 30 20.65 7.69 18.15
N GLU A 31 19.86 7.40 17.12
CA GLU A 31 18.83 8.32 16.59
C GLU A 31 17.79 8.70 17.64
N LEU A 32 17.45 7.76 18.52
CA LEU A 32 16.51 7.98 19.62
C LEU A 32 17.13 8.63 20.86
N ASN A 33 18.45 8.79 20.87
CA ASN A 33 19.22 9.22 22.05
C ASN A 33 18.93 8.36 23.29
N ILE A 34 18.94 7.03 23.11
CA ILE A 34 18.80 6.03 24.20
C ILE A 34 20.02 5.11 24.21
N SER A 35 20.30 4.50 25.36
CA SER A 35 21.36 3.50 25.43
C SER A 35 20.99 2.22 24.64
N PRO A 36 21.96 1.53 24.01
CA PRO A 36 21.72 0.21 23.40
C PRO A 36 21.06 -0.77 24.37
N GLY A 37 21.43 -0.77 25.63
CA GLY A 37 20.82 -1.60 26.66
C GLY A 37 19.32 -1.35 26.83
N ASN A 38 18.88 -0.09 26.71
CA ASN A 38 17.45 0.26 26.74
C ASN A 38 16.71 -0.30 25.52
N LEU A 39 17.30 -0.21 24.32
CA LEU A 39 16.74 -0.81 23.12
C LEU A 39 16.61 -2.34 23.26
N TYR A 40 17.68 -3.01 23.71
CA TYR A 40 17.70 -4.46 23.91
C TYR A 40 16.74 -4.93 25.02
N TYR A 41 16.40 -4.08 25.97
CA TYR A 41 15.33 -4.37 26.94
C TYR A 41 13.97 -4.52 26.28
N HIS A 42 13.70 -3.74 25.21
CA HIS A 42 12.41 -3.78 24.50
C HIS A 42 12.37 -4.80 23.35
N PHE A 43 13.48 -4.97 22.63
CA PHE A 43 13.55 -5.82 21.44
C PHE A 43 14.86 -6.63 21.42
N LYS A 44 14.76 -7.89 21.02
CA LYS A 44 15.94 -8.77 20.87
C LYS A 44 16.71 -8.43 19.59
N GLY A 45 17.31 -7.22 19.56
CA GLY A 45 18.07 -6.74 18.40
C GLY A 45 17.20 -6.30 17.22
N LYS A 46 17.85 -6.08 16.07
CA LYS A 46 17.22 -5.60 14.84
C LYS A 46 16.13 -6.56 14.33
N ASP A 47 16.39 -7.86 14.34
CA ASP A 47 15.43 -8.85 13.85
C ASP A 47 14.10 -8.82 14.62
N GLY A 48 14.18 -8.64 15.95
CA GLY A 48 12.99 -8.45 16.78
C GLY A 48 12.23 -7.16 16.44
N ILE A 49 12.91 -6.10 16.04
CA ILE A 49 12.31 -4.84 15.60
C ILE A 49 11.62 -5.04 14.25
N VAL A 50 12.30 -5.66 13.27
CA VAL A 50 11.74 -5.96 11.94
C VAL A 50 10.48 -6.81 12.06
N SER A 51 10.53 -7.89 12.84
CA SER A 51 9.39 -8.77 13.09
C SER A 51 8.22 -8.03 13.75
N ALA A 52 8.48 -7.13 14.70
CA ALA A 52 7.45 -6.33 15.37
C ALA A 52 6.81 -5.29 14.43
N ILE A 53 7.61 -4.61 13.60
CA ILE A 53 7.12 -3.69 12.57
C ILE A 53 6.22 -4.46 11.60
N PHE A 54 6.70 -5.60 11.07
CA PHE A 54 5.93 -6.40 10.13
C PHE A 54 4.63 -6.92 10.75
N SER A 55 4.65 -7.40 11.98
CA SER A 55 3.44 -7.89 12.66
C SER A 55 2.38 -6.80 12.82
N ARG A 56 2.80 -5.55 13.08
CA ARG A 56 1.89 -4.39 13.15
C ARG A 56 1.34 -4.05 11.77
N TYR A 57 2.22 -3.91 10.78
CA TYR A 57 1.87 -3.66 9.41
C TYR A 57 0.90 -4.70 8.86
N TYR A 58 1.18 -6.01 9.09
CA TYR A 58 0.32 -7.10 8.62
C TYR A 58 -1.09 -7.00 9.21
N ARG A 59 -1.23 -6.75 10.51
CA ARG A 59 -2.55 -6.64 11.16
C ARG A 59 -3.35 -5.46 10.61
N GLU A 60 -2.72 -4.31 10.45
CA GLU A 60 -3.34 -3.11 9.89
C GLU A 60 -3.81 -3.37 8.45
N MET A 61 -2.90 -3.85 7.60
CA MET A 61 -3.16 -4.12 6.20
C MET A 61 -4.20 -5.23 5.99
N ALA A 62 -4.09 -6.34 6.74
CA ALA A 62 -5.04 -7.45 6.64
C ALA A 62 -6.43 -7.03 7.15
N GLY A 63 -6.51 -6.24 8.19
CA GLY A 63 -7.77 -5.66 8.69
C GLY A 63 -8.41 -4.75 7.64
N PHE A 64 -7.63 -3.84 7.06
CA PHE A 64 -8.10 -2.96 6.01
C PHE A 64 -8.61 -3.71 4.76
N LEU A 65 -7.83 -4.68 4.26
CA LEU A 65 -8.19 -5.49 3.09
C LEU A 65 -9.34 -6.47 3.33
N ALA A 66 -9.63 -6.83 4.58
CA ALA A 66 -10.76 -7.69 4.94
C ALA A 66 -12.08 -6.91 5.12
N THR A 67 -12.00 -5.58 5.27
CA THR A 67 -13.17 -4.73 5.40
C THR A 67 -13.83 -4.60 4.02
N PRO A 68 -15.16 -4.79 3.90
CA PRO A 68 -15.85 -4.53 2.65
C PRO A 68 -15.56 -3.11 2.15
N LEU A 69 -15.39 -2.96 0.83
CA LEU A 69 -15.21 -1.64 0.19
C LEU A 69 -16.43 -0.72 0.39
N ILE A 70 -17.54 -1.30 0.83
CA ILE A 70 -18.80 -0.63 1.12
C ILE A 70 -19.05 -0.78 2.63
N THR A 71 -18.74 0.23 3.41
CA THR A 71 -19.30 0.41 4.76
C THR A 71 -20.48 1.37 4.66
N GLU A 72 -21.62 0.99 5.21
CA GLU A 72 -22.95 1.48 4.89
C GLU A 72 -23.21 3.00 5.01
N ASP A 73 -22.39 3.80 5.70
CA ASP A 73 -22.80 5.18 6.04
C ASP A 73 -22.12 6.32 5.27
N PHE A 74 -20.89 6.16 4.79
CA PHE A 74 -20.16 7.30 4.20
C PHE A 74 -19.74 7.10 2.74
N LEU A 75 -19.44 5.86 2.35
CA LEU A 75 -18.97 5.54 1.00
C LEU A 75 -20.10 5.13 0.05
N ASP A 76 -21.26 4.76 0.58
CA ASP A 76 -22.40 4.27 -0.23
C ASP A 76 -22.98 5.32 -1.18
N GLN A 77 -22.85 6.62 -0.83
CA GLN A 77 -23.28 7.73 -1.69
C GLN A 77 -22.28 8.13 -2.77
N ARG A 78 -21.06 7.58 -2.74
CA ARG A 78 -20.02 7.91 -3.73
C ARG A 78 -20.08 6.97 -4.93
N ARG A 79 -19.68 7.48 -6.08
CA ARG A 79 -19.55 6.67 -7.30
C ARG A 79 -18.48 5.60 -7.11
N PRO A 80 -18.59 4.42 -7.79
CA PRO A 80 -17.62 3.33 -7.67
C PRO A 80 -16.16 3.76 -7.88
N LEU A 81 -15.91 4.66 -8.84
CA LEU A 81 -14.57 5.18 -9.12
C LEU A 81 -14.00 6.00 -7.95
N GLU A 82 -14.79 6.87 -7.33
CA GLU A 82 -14.37 7.64 -6.17
C GLU A 82 -14.07 6.74 -4.96
N ARG A 83 -14.90 5.72 -4.73
CA ARG A 83 -14.66 4.72 -3.66
C ARG A 83 -13.38 3.96 -3.90
N GLY A 84 -13.18 3.49 -5.12
CA GLY A 84 -11.97 2.76 -5.52
C GLY A 84 -10.72 3.63 -5.39
N TRP A 85 -10.81 4.88 -5.80
CA TRP A 85 -9.71 5.84 -5.66
C TRP A 85 -9.31 6.03 -4.20
N LEU A 86 -10.27 6.33 -3.32
CA LEU A 86 -10.01 6.51 -1.89
C LEU A 86 -9.45 5.26 -1.23
N PHE A 87 -10.02 4.09 -1.54
CA PHE A 87 -9.53 2.82 -1.04
C PHE A 87 -8.07 2.56 -1.43
N LEU A 88 -7.74 2.75 -2.70
CA LEU A 88 -6.37 2.56 -3.19
C LEU A 88 -5.40 3.61 -2.65
N THR A 89 -5.86 4.85 -2.44
CA THR A 89 -5.05 5.90 -1.82
C THR A 89 -4.62 5.47 -0.41
N VAL A 90 -5.57 5.10 0.46
CA VAL A 90 -5.26 4.64 1.82
C VAL A 90 -4.36 3.40 1.81
N LEU A 91 -4.62 2.44 0.91
CA LEU A 91 -3.80 1.25 0.75
C LEU A 91 -2.34 1.60 0.42
N LEU A 92 -2.15 2.48 -0.57
CA LEU A 92 -0.82 2.88 -1.02
C LEU A 92 -0.11 3.79 0.00
N GLU A 93 -0.83 4.62 0.76
CA GLU A 93 -0.27 5.39 1.88
C GLU A 93 0.34 4.47 2.94
N VAL A 94 -0.40 3.45 3.38
CA VAL A 94 0.10 2.46 4.35
C VAL A 94 1.29 1.69 3.78
N MET A 95 1.26 1.31 2.50
CA MET A 95 2.37 0.65 1.82
C MET A 95 3.59 1.56 1.73
N HIS A 96 3.42 2.82 1.33
CA HIS A 96 4.50 3.80 1.22
C HIS A 96 5.14 4.10 2.59
N GLY A 97 4.34 4.18 3.65
CA GLY A 97 4.84 4.32 5.02
C GLY A 97 5.72 3.16 5.49
N HIS A 98 5.62 2.01 4.83
CA HIS A 98 6.42 0.80 5.09
C HIS A 98 7.16 0.31 3.84
N ARG A 99 7.61 1.24 2.98
CA ARG A 99 8.15 0.91 1.64
C ARG A 99 9.36 -0.01 1.66
N PHE A 100 10.15 -0.02 2.75
CA PHE A 100 11.28 -0.95 2.88
C PHE A 100 10.85 -2.43 2.77
N LEU A 101 9.61 -2.77 3.16
CA LEU A 101 9.08 -4.13 3.03
C LEU A 101 8.89 -4.55 1.57
N TYR A 102 8.63 -3.59 0.68
CA TYR A 102 8.42 -3.81 -0.75
C TYR A 102 9.73 -3.73 -1.54
N LEU A 103 10.56 -2.73 -1.23
CA LEU A 103 11.82 -2.48 -1.94
C LEU A 103 12.85 -3.60 -1.74
N ASN A 104 12.79 -4.31 -0.62
CA ASN A 104 13.69 -5.42 -0.27
C ASN A 104 12.92 -6.72 -0.04
N GLN A 105 11.77 -6.88 -0.68
CA GLN A 105 10.81 -7.95 -0.43
C GLN A 105 11.44 -9.34 -0.47
N SER A 106 12.15 -9.68 -1.56
CA SER A 106 12.74 -11.01 -1.76
C SER A 106 13.75 -11.38 -0.68
N ASP A 107 14.58 -10.43 -0.27
CA ASP A 107 15.57 -10.59 0.79
C ASP A 107 14.91 -10.79 2.17
N LEU A 108 13.91 -9.97 2.48
CA LEU A 108 13.16 -10.08 3.73
C LEU A 108 12.40 -11.41 3.84
N MET A 109 11.79 -11.87 2.74
CA MET A 109 11.10 -13.16 2.69
C MET A 109 12.05 -14.34 2.92
N GLN A 110 13.29 -14.27 2.44
CA GLN A 110 14.31 -15.31 2.66
C GLN A 110 14.77 -15.35 4.12
N ARG A 111 14.96 -14.19 4.75
CA ARG A 111 15.50 -14.09 6.11
C ARG A 111 14.45 -14.28 7.20
N TYR A 112 13.19 -13.91 6.94
CA TYR A 112 12.12 -13.90 7.92
C TYR A 112 10.91 -14.73 7.44
N PRO A 113 10.78 -16.00 7.88
CA PRO A 113 9.67 -16.89 7.44
C PRO A 113 8.27 -16.35 7.75
N GLU A 114 8.12 -15.53 8.78
CA GLU A 114 6.86 -14.87 9.12
C GLU A 114 6.51 -13.77 8.10
N ILE A 115 7.51 -13.07 7.56
CA ILE A 115 7.33 -12.06 6.50
C ILE A 115 6.91 -12.76 5.20
N ASP A 116 7.57 -13.85 4.83
CA ASP A 116 7.19 -14.65 3.65
C ASP A 116 5.72 -15.08 3.72
N ARG A 117 5.33 -15.75 4.81
CA ARG A 117 3.94 -16.19 4.98
C ARG A 117 2.95 -15.04 4.99
N GLY A 118 3.31 -13.93 5.65
CA GLY A 118 2.44 -12.76 5.75
C GLY A 118 2.26 -12.05 4.41
N LEU A 119 3.32 -11.81 3.65
CA LEU A 119 3.24 -11.17 2.33
C LEU A 119 2.45 -12.02 1.32
N ARG A 120 2.61 -13.35 1.34
CA ARG A 120 1.79 -14.25 0.51
C ARG A 120 0.29 -14.14 0.83
N ARG A 121 -0.05 -14.06 2.12
CA ARG A 121 -1.45 -13.85 2.55
C ARG A 121 -1.97 -12.48 2.16
N LEU A 122 -1.16 -11.42 2.31
CA LEU A 122 -1.54 -10.08 1.87
C LEU A 122 -1.73 -10.01 0.35
N MET A 123 -0.93 -10.75 -0.44
CA MET A 123 -1.13 -10.87 -1.88
C MET A 123 -2.51 -11.43 -2.22
N ALA A 124 -2.91 -12.53 -1.57
CA ALA A 124 -4.24 -13.11 -1.76
C ALA A 124 -5.39 -12.18 -1.33
N LEU A 125 -5.17 -11.37 -0.30
CA LEU A 125 -6.14 -10.34 0.13
C LEU A 125 -6.23 -9.20 -0.88
N LYS A 126 -5.10 -8.70 -1.39
CA LYS A 126 -5.05 -7.67 -2.43
C LYS A 126 -5.73 -8.12 -3.72
N HIS A 127 -5.48 -9.37 -4.15
CA HIS A 127 -6.16 -9.94 -5.31
C HIS A 127 -7.69 -9.94 -5.13
N ARG A 128 -8.20 -10.39 -3.99
CA ARG A 128 -9.64 -10.37 -3.70
C ARG A 128 -10.21 -8.95 -3.70
N ALA A 129 -9.53 -8.01 -3.07
CA ALA A 129 -9.94 -6.61 -3.06
C ALA A 129 -9.93 -6.00 -4.47
N ALA A 130 -8.92 -6.31 -5.28
CA ALA A 130 -8.83 -5.91 -6.68
C ALA A 130 -9.97 -6.49 -7.52
N ALA A 131 -10.32 -7.77 -7.34
CA ALA A 131 -11.44 -8.41 -8.03
C ALA A 131 -12.78 -7.74 -7.68
N GLN A 132 -13.00 -7.43 -6.40
CA GLN A 132 -14.22 -6.72 -5.97
C GLN A 132 -14.27 -5.31 -6.58
N LEU A 133 -13.17 -4.56 -6.49
CA LEU A 133 -13.07 -3.22 -7.06
C LEU A 133 -13.31 -3.22 -8.58
N ALA A 134 -12.69 -4.16 -9.30
CA ALA A 134 -12.90 -4.31 -10.73
C ALA A 134 -14.38 -4.64 -11.06
N THR A 135 -15.02 -5.52 -10.28
CA THR A 135 -16.43 -5.85 -10.43
C THR A 135 -17.31 -4.60 -10.30
N ASP A 136 -17.12 -3.82 -9.25
CA ASP A 136 -17.91 -2.62 -8.97
C ASP A 136 -17.71 -1.54 -10.06
N LEU A 137 -16.45 -1.33 -10.48
CA LEU A 137 -16.13 -0.38 -11.55
C LEU A 137 -16.72 -0.78 -12.90
N LEU A 138 -16.56 -2.03 -13.30
CA LEU A 138 -17.03 -2.51 -14.60
C LEU A 138 -18.57 -2.61 -14.67
N ALA A 139 -19.24 -2.86 -13.54
CA ALA A 139 -20.67 -2.77 -13.45
C ALA A 139 -21.20 -1.35 -13.73
N SER A 140 -20.45 -0.31 -13.32
CA SER A 140 -20.79 1.09 -13.61
C SER A 140 -20.63 1.47 -15.10
N ALA A 141 -19.88 0.66 -15.83
CA ALA A 141 -19.70 0.78 -17.28
C ALA A 141 -20.65 -0.15 -18.08
N ASP A 142 -21.65 -0.75 -17.42
CA ASP A 142 -22.56 -1.75 -17.99
C ASP A 142 -21.83 -2.98 -18.57
N PHE A 143 -20.66 -3.31 -18.02
CA PHE A 143 -19.85 -4.43 -18.45
C PHE A 143 -19.70 -5.49 -17.35
N THR A 144 -20.06 -6.73 -17.69
CA THR A 144 -19.89 -7.89 -16.80
C THR A 144 -18.82 -8.82 -17.38
N PRO A 145 -17.62 -8.87 -16.77
CA PRO A 145 -16.55 -9.76 -17.24
C PRO A 145 -16.88 -11.22 -16.96
N SER A 146 -16.37 -12.14 -17.80
CA SER A 146 -16.30 -13.56 -17.41
C SER A 146 -15.39 -13.74 -16.20
N ALA A 147 -15.57 -14.85 -15.46
CA ALA A 147 -14.75 -15.15 -14.29
C ALA A 147 -13.24 -15.13 -14.61
N SER A 148 -12.82 -15.76 -15.71
CA SER A 148 -11.43 -15.75 -16.16
C SER A 148 -10.90 -14.35 -16.48
N ARG A 149 -11.72 -13.49 -17.08
CA ARG A 149 -11.32 -12.11 -17.40
C ARG A 149 -11.20 -11.26 -16.14
N LEU A 150 -12.13 -11.42 -15.20
CA LEU A 150 -12.06 -10.75 -13.91
C LEU A 150 -10.80 -11.16 -13.14
N ASP A 151 -10.46 -12.44 -13.16
CA ASP A 151 -9.24 -12.96 -12.50
C ASP A 151 -7.97 -12.36 -13.10
N HIS A 152 -7.87 -12.26 -14.44
CA HIS A 152 -6.74 -11.59 -15.10
C HIS A 152 -6.63 -10.08 -14.76
N ILE A 153 -7.75 -9.37 -14.66
CA ILE A 153 -7.75 -7.96 -14.24
C ILE A 153 -7.26 -7.86 -12.81
N ALA A 154 -7.80 -8.69 -11.92
CA ALA A 154 -7.42 -8.71 -10.51
C ALA A 154 -5.93 -9.05 -10.30
N ASP A 155 -5.41 -10.02 -11.05
CA ASP A 155 -3.98 -10.35 -11.06
C ASP A 155 -3.12 -9.15 -11.48
N SER A 156 -3.50 -8.47 -12.55
CA SER A 156 -2.78 -7.29 -13.06
C SER A 156 -2.79 -6.15 -12.06
N MET A 157 -3.93 -5.86 -11.45
CA MET A 157 -4.05 -4.84 -10.39
C MET A 157 -3.24 -5.21 -9.15
N ALA A 158 -3.32 -6.47 -8.70
CA ALA A 158 -2.58 -6.95 -7.53
C ALA A 158 -1.07 -6.94 -7.79
N MET A 159 -0.61 -7.29 -8.99
CA MET A 159 0.79 -7.21 -9.39
C MET A 159 1.27 -5.75 -9.41
N THR A 160 0.48 -4.83 -9.95
CA THR A 160 0.77 -3.39 -9.90
C THR A 160 0.93 -2.93 -8.46
N LEU A 161 0.01 -3.24 -7.56
CA LEU A 161 0.08 -2.90 -6.14
C LEU A 161 1.32 -3.48 -5.44
N MET A 162 1.76 -4.69 -5.82
CA MET A 162 2.93 -5.31 -5.19
C MET A 162 4.25 -4.69 -5.62
N TYR A 163 4.35 -4.27 -6.88
CA TYR A 163 5.62 -3.84 -7.46
C TYR A 163 5.69 -2.35 -7.79
N TRP A 164 4.63 -1.59 -7.54
CA TRP A 164 4.55 -0.17 -7.86
C TRP A 164 5.71 0.64 -7.26
N LEU A 165 5.99 0.45 -5.95
CA LEU A 165 7.05 1.18 -5.26
C LEU A 165 8.46 0.83 -5.79
N ASN A 166 8.66 -0.40 -6.28
CA ASN A 166 9.89 -0.78 -6.96
C ASN A 166 9.99 -0.12 -8.34
N PHE A 167 8.90 -0.13 -9.10
CA PHE A 167 8.85 0.47 -10.43
C PHE A 167 9.20 1.97 -10.38
N GLU A 168 8.65 2.71 -9.43
CA GLU A 168 8.92 4.14 -9.25
C GLU A 168 10.40 4.45 -8.98
N GLN A 169 11.13 3.56 -8.32
CA GLN A 169 12.59 3.74 -8.14
C GLN A 169 13.37 3.71 -9.46
N PHE A 170 12.86 3.01 -10.48
CA PHE A 170 13.49 2.91 -11.79
C PHE A 170 13.03 3.99 -12.76
N SER A 171 11.92 4.70 -12.50
CA SER A 171 11.38 5.73 -13.41
C SER A 171 12.29 6.95 -13.52
N GLY A 172 13.15 7.18 -12.53
CA GLY A 172 14.06 8.33 -12.47
C GLY A 172 13.37 9.66 -12.15
N ASP A 173 12.05 9.65 -12.00
CA ASP A 173 11.28 10.82 -11.58
C ASP A 173 11.44 11.03 -10.07
N SER A 174 11.83 12.24 -9.67
CA SER A 174 11.87 12.62 -8.26
C SER A 174 10.47 13.00 -7.78
N LEU A 175 9.57 12.01 -7.67
CA LEU A 175 8.22 12.23 -7.18
C LEU A 175 8.21 12.33 -5.65
N ASP A 176 7.38 13.22 -5.12
CA ASP A 176 7.06 13.18 -3.70
C ASP A 176 6.13 12.00 -3.35
N ALA A 177 5.93 11.76 -2.05
CA ALA A 177 5.11 10.64 -1.58
C ALA A 177 3.68 10.68 -2.12
N GLN A 178 3.09 11.86 -2.21
CA GLN A 178 1.71 12.05 -2.66
C GLN A 178 1.58 11.78 -4.16
N GLN A 179 2.50 12.29 -4.97
CA GLN A 179 2.57 12.03 -6.39
C GLN A 179 2.77 10.53 -6.69
N THR A 180 3.66 9.87 -5.97
CA THR A 180 3.88 8.42 -6.07
C THR A 180 2.60 7.64 -5.77
N ILE A 181 1.88 7.98 -4.71
CA ILE A 181 0.63 7.33 -4.33
C ILE A 181 -0.43 7.53 -5.41
N HIS A 182 -0.70 8.77 -5.83
CA HIS A 182 -1.74 9.07 -6.80
C HIS A 182 -1.48 8.43 -8.16
N LYS A 183 -0.22 8.43 -8.62
CA LYS A 183 0.18 7.75 -9.86
C LYS A 183 -0.02 6.24 -9.75
N GLY A 184 0.25 5.64 -8.58
CA GLY A 184 -0.01 4.23 -8.31
C GLY A 184 -1.50 3.88 -8.28
N VAL A 185 -2.36 4.78 -7.75
CA VAL A 185 -3.82 4.62 -7.80
C VAL A 185 -4.29 4.62 -9.24
N LEU A 186 -3.91 5.65 -10.03
CA LEU A 186 -4.28 5.74 -11.44
C LEU A 186 -3.81 4.52 -12.23
N GLN A 187 -2.56 4.11 -12.04
CA GLN A 187 -2.00 2.94 -12.72
C GLN A 187 -2.78 1.66 -12.39
N THR A 188 -3.18 1.49 -11.12
CA THR A 188 -3.97 0.31 -10.71
C THR A 188 -5.36 0.34 -11.33
N LEU A 189 -6.06 1.47 -11.33
CA LEU A 189 -7.40 1.61 -11.89
C LEU A 189 -7.40 1.50 -13.43
N SER A 190 -6.30 1.91 -14.08
CA SER A 190 -6.16 1.87 -15.55
C SER A 190 -6.31 0.47 -16.15
N HIS A 191 -6.12 -0.61 -15.35
CA HIS A 191 -6.40 -1.97 -15.81
C HIS A 191 -7.88 -2.21 -16.12
N CYS A 192 -8.80 -1.42 -15.59
CA CYS A 192 -10.23 -1.46 -15.90
C CYS A 192 -10.59 -0.57 -17.12
N ALA A 193 -9.79 0.44 -17.44
CA ALA A 193 -10.11 1.44 -18.48
C ALA A 193 -10.48 0.85 -19.86
N PRO A 194 -9.80 -0.20 -20.40
CA PRO A 194 -10.13 -0.77 -21.70
C PRO A 194 -11.55 -1.31 -21.83
N TYR A 195 -12.22 -1.57 -20.70
CA TYR A 195 -13.57 -2.14 -20.67
C TYR A 195 -14.68 -1.08 -20.62
N PHE A 196 -14.32 0.20 -20.56
CA PHE A 196 -15.27 1.32 -20.63
C PHE A 196 -15.67 1.67 -22.07
N GLY A 197 -15.08 1.02 -23.09
CA GLY A 197 -15.41 1.27 -24.49
C GLY A 197 -15.20 2.74 -24.89
N GLU A 198 -16.23 3.33 -25.48
CA GLU A 198 -16.19 4.76 -25.91
C GLU A 198 -16.07 5.73 -24.73
N LYS A 199 -16.45 5.33 -23.52
CA LYS A 199 -16.34 6.13 -22.29
C LYS A 199 -14.93 6.07 -21.64
N GLN A 200 -13.96 5.46 -22.28
CA GLN A 200 -12.59 5.37 -21.72
C GLN A 200 -11.97 6.74 -21.47
N GLY A 201 -12.23 7.72 -22.36
CA GLY A 201 -11.77 9.10 -22.16
C GLY A 201 -12.37 9.72 -20.90
N GLU A 202 -13.69 9.60 -20.70
CA GLU A 202 -14.40 10.09 -19.52
C GLU A 202 -13.88 9.47 -18.22
N PHE A 203 -13.50 8.18 -18.25
CA PHE A 203 -12.89 7.49 -17.11
C PHE A 203 -11.59 8.18 -16.66
N PHE A 204 -10.69 8.51 -17.59
CA PHE A 204 -9.44 9.19 -17.24
C PHE A 204 -9.65 10.64 -16.79
N GLU A 205 -10.55 11.38 -17.44
CA GLU A 205 -10.93 12.74 -17.04
C GLU A 205 -11.51 12.74 -15.61
N GLU A 206 -12.33 11.76 -15.27
CA GLU A 206 -12.88 11.61 -13.92
C GLU A 206 -11.78 11.26 -12.90
N CYS A 207 -10.83 10.40 -13.24
CA CYS A 207 -9.66 10.12 -12.40
C CYS A 207 -8.85 11.39 -12.10
N GLU A 208 -8.58 12.22 -13.10
CA GLU A 208 -7.87 13.48 -12.93
C GLU A 208 -8.64 14.46 -12.05
N LEU A 209 -9.96 14.54 -12.22
CA LEU A 209 -10.82 15.41 -11.41
C LEU A 209 -10.83 14.98 -9.94
N ILE A 210 -10.91 13.68 -9.65
CA ILE A 210 -10.83 13.13 -8.29
C ILE A 210 -9.47 13.46 -7.68
N ASN A 211 -8.39 13.23 -8.42
CA ASN A 211 -7.03 13.54 -8.00
C ASN A 211 -6.87 15.01 -7.63
N THR A 212 -7.33 15.92 -8.48
CA THR A 212 -7.26 17.37 -8.25
C THR A 212 -8.03 17.77 -6.99
N ARG A 213 -9.25 17.26 -6.80
CA ARG A 213 -10.07 17.55 -5.61
C ARG A 213 -9.45 17.06 -4.30
N LEU A 214 -8.70 15.97 -4.34
CA LEU A 214 -8.01 15.43 -3.15
C LEU A 214 -6.71 16.18 -2.85
N LEU A 215 -6.09 16.79 -3.88
CA LEU A 215 -4.92 17.66 -3.72
C LEU A 215 -5.29 19.05 -3.20
N GLU A 216 -6.47 19.56 -3.54
CA GLU A 216 -6.99 20.80 -2.99
C GLU A 216 -7.36 20.53 -1.52
N LYS A 217 -6.51 20.99 -0.59
CA LYS A 217 -6.78 20.93 0.84
C LYS A 217 -8.17 21.53 1.09
N PRO A 218 -9.01 20.91 1.95
CA PRO A 218 -10.22 21.59 2.41
C PRO A 218 -9.78 22.93 3.04
N PRO A 219 -10.53 24.02 2.83
CA PRO A 219 -10.24 25.30 3.44
C PRO A 219 -10.18 25.11 4.97
N SER A 220 -9.07 25.55 5.54
CA SER A 220 -8.74 25.52 6.98
C SER A 220 -9.79 26.21 7.81
#